data_ce4a792a2c855df70c2c099158299b1a
#
_entry.id   ce4a792a2c855df70c2c099158299b1a
#
_cell.length_a   1.000
_cell.length_b   1.000
_cell.length_c   1.000
_cell.angle_alpha   90.00
_cell.angle_beta   90.00
_cell.angle_gamma   90.00
#
_symmetry.space_group_name_H-M   'P 1'
#
loop_
_entity.id
_entity.type
_entity.pdbx_description
1 polymer ?
#
loop_
_entity_poly.entity_id
_entity_poly.type
_entity_poly.pdbx_seq_one_letter_code
_entity_poly.pdbx_strand_id
1 'polypeptide(L)'
;MGDASSPNGNGHGQATTMPSVVQGANGISPSYSYPERTPDGPYKVLSQYHSKPRKMRVACVGAGASGLCLAYKMERMLEPGSWELTLFEKNPTFGGTWYENTYPGVACDIPSHLYTFSFDPNPKWSHYFAHGDEIQRYFEDFADRHGSRKYMKLNTKVVKARWDDDDSVWNLTLEDQITKEQWSDWAHCVVNGTGT
;
A
#
# COMPACT_ATOMS: atom_id res chain seq x y z
N MET A 1 45.84 -60.95 -26.97
CA MET A 1 46.99 -60.09 -27.34
C MET A 1 46.48 -58.71 -27.64
N GLY A 2 47.00 -57.71 -26.92
CA GLY A 2 46.79 -56.31 -27.28
C GLY A 2 45.96 -55.52 -26.23
N ASP A 3 46.66 -55.18 -25.25
CA ASP A 3 46.41 -54.20 -24.20
C ASP A 3 46.32 -52.78 -24.77
N ALA A 4 45.37 -51.97 -24.33
CA ALA A 4 45.40 -50.53 -24.53
C ALA A 4 44.72 -49.80 -23.37
N SER A 5 45.55 -49.30 -22.52
CA SER A 5 45.27 -48.46 -21.34
C SER A 5 44.70 -47.09 -21.70
N SER A 6 43.63 -46.70 -21.03
CA SER A 6 43.17 -45.32 -20.93
C SER A 6 43.90 -44.55 -19.80
N PRO A 7 44.18 -43.28 -19.97
CA PRO A 7 44.54 -42.42 -18.84
C PRO A 7 43.31 -41.65 -18.29
N ASN A 8 43.04 -41.88 -17.02
CA ASN A 8 42.15 -41.06 -16.21
C ASN A 8 42.73 -39.67 -15.99
N GLY A 9 42.01 -38.65 -16.46
CA GLY A 9 42.24 -37.26 -16.09
C GLY A 9 41.25 -36.84 -14.98
N ASN A 10 41.68 -36.94 -13.73
CA ASN A 10 40.98 -36.35 -12.59
C ASN A 10 41.14 -34.84 -12.61
N GLY A 11 40.13 -34.14 -13.12
CA GLY A 11 39.94 -32.72 -12.85
C GLY A 11 39.34 -32.55 -11.44
N HIS A 12 40.16 -32.18 -10.47
CA HIS A 12 39.69 -31.75 -9.17
C HIS A 12 38.95 -30.42 -9.31
N GLY A 13 37.65 -30.47 -9.38
CA GLY A 13 36.80 -29.32 -9.10
C GLY A 13 36.97 -28.93 -7.65
N GLN A 14 37.53 -27.75 -7.42
CA GLN A 14 37.54 -27.14 -6.10
C GLN A 14 36.10 -26.95 -5.63
N ALA A 15 35.70 -27.69 -4.62
CA ALA A 15 34.46 -27.46 -3.90
C ALA A 15 34.55 -26.08 -3.23
N THR A 16 33.82 -25.13 -3.72
CA THR A 16 33.58 -23.85 -3.05
C THR A 16 32.82 -24.15 -1.76
N THR A 17 33.55 -24.20 -0.65
CA THR A 17 32.97 -24.29 0.68
C THR A 17 32.08 -23.10 0.92
N MET A 18 30.78 -23.35 1.08
CA MET A 18 29.84 -22.31 1.57
C MET A 18 30.32 -21.82 2.92
N PRO A 19 30.31 -20.50 3.17
CA PRO A 19 30.70 -19.99 4.48
C PRO A 19 29.74 -20.55 5.54
N SER A 20 30.28 -21.07 6.62
CA SER A 20 29.57 -21.59 7.77
C SER A 20 28.70 -20.49 8.38
N VAL A 21 27.42 -20.77 8.53
CA VAL A 21 26.47 -19.90 9.23
C VAL A 21 26.84 -19.85 10.70
N VAL A 22 27.41 -18.76 11.15
CA VAL A 22 27.67 -18.51 12.59
C VAL A 22 26.32 -18.09 13.19
N GLN A 23 25.68 -18.99 13.95
CA GLN A 23 24.56 -18.64 14.79
C GLN A 23 25.06 -17.77 15.95
N GLY A 24 24.70 -16.48 15.90
CA GLY A 24 24.93 -15.60 17.06
C GLY A 24 24.03 -15.97 18.22
N ALA A 25 24.55 -15.95 19.44
CA ALA A 25 23.89 -16.36 20.68
C ALA A 25 22.64 -15.57 21.07
N ASN A 26 22.18 -14.59 20.28
CA ASN A 26 21.07 -13.69 20.61
C ASN A 26 19.97 -13.61 19.53
N GLY A 27 19.82 -14.65 18.69
CA GLY A 27 18.73 -14.67 17.71
C GLY A 27 18.78 -13.57 16.63
N ILE A 28 19.89 -12.86 16.50
CA ILE A 28 20.10 -11.87 15.44
C ILE A 28 20.56 -12.64 14.20
N SER A 29 19.80 -12.56 13.13
CA SER A 29 20.18 -13.12 11.83
C SER A 29 21.56 -12.59 11.42
N PRO A 30 22.44 -13.45 10.90
CA PRO A 30 23.79 -13.04 10.50
C PRO A 30 23.71 -11.92 9.46
N SER A 31 24.52 -10.88 9.63
CA SER A 31 24.64 -9.82 8.63
C SER A 31 25.32 -10.39 7.38
N TYR A 32 24.57 -10.54 6.31
CA TYR A 32 25.10 -10.94 5.01
C TYR A 32 25.64 -9.69 4.32
N SER A 33 26.96 -9.60 4.16
CA SER A 33 27.57 -8.57 3.31
C SER A 33 27.71 -9.13 1.89
N TYR A 34 26.93 -8.58 0.96
CA TYR A 34 27.24 -8.81 -0.45
C TYR A 34 28.50 -8.03 -0.83
N PRO A 35 29.38 -8.60 -1.67
CA PRO A 35 30.48 -7.81 -2.22
C PRO A 35 29.92 -6.57 -2.90
N GLU A 36 30.46 -5.41 -2.55
CA GLU A 36 30.09 -4.14 -3.20
C GLU A 36 30.22 -4.31 -4.71
N ARG A 37 29.13 -4.15 -5.42
CA ARG A 37 29.17 -4.04 -6.88
C ARG A 37 29.84 -2.73 -7.23
N THR A 38 30.78 -2.80 -8.16
CA THR A 38 31.47 -1.63 -8.72
C THR A 38 30.51 -0.51 -9.09
N PRO A 39 30.91 0.76 -8.95
CA PRO A 39 30.05 1.95 -9.11
C PRO A 39 29.31 2.10 -10.44
N ASP A 40 29.64 1.31 -11.44
CA ASP A 40 29.19 1.45 -12.82
C ASP A 40 27.94 0.63 -13.19
N GLY A 41 27.27 0.01 -12.23
CA GLY A 41 26.03 -0.73 -12.48
C GLY A 41 24.78 0.13 -12.31
N PRO A 42 23.73 -0.11 -13.12
CA PRO A 42 22.48 0.69 -13.07
C PRO A 42 21.69 0.50 -11.77
N TYR A 43 22.12 -0.38 -10.86
CA TYR A 43 21.39 -0.69 -9.64
C TYR A 43 22.30 -0.60 -8.42
N LYS A 44 21.89 0.16 -7.42
CA LYS A 44 22.52 0.21 -6.11
C LYS A 44 22.11 -1.03 -5.30
N VAL A 45 23.03 -1.93 -5.06
CA VAL A 45 22.80 -3.08 -4.18
C VAL A 45 22.97 -2.63 -2.73
N LEU A 46 21.91 -2.68 -1.95
CA LEU A 46 21.98 -2.36 -0.52
C LEU A 46 22.56 -3.55 0.24
N SER A 47 23.41 -3.26 1.26
CA SER A 47 23.95 -4.25 2.18
C SER A 47 22.89 -4.69 3.20
N GLN A 48 21.83 -5.32 2.72
CA GLN A 48 20.75 -5.86 3.55
C GLN A 48 20.10 -7.08 2.88
N TYR A 49 19.45 -7.93 3.68
CA TYR A 49 18.66 -9.02 3.14
C TYR A 49 17.50 -8.49 2.30
N HIS A 50 17.21 -9.15 1.17
CA HIS A 50 16.02 -8.84 0.35
C HIS A 50 14.70 -8.95 1.14
N SER A 51 14.67 -9.83 2.15
CA SER A 51 13.51 -10.07 3.03
C SER A 51 13.53 -9.27 4.33
N LYS A 52 14.44 -8.29 4.47
CA LYS A 52 14.48 -7.45 5.67
C LYS A 52 13.14 -6.73 5.82
N PRO A 53 12.43 -6.93 6.94
CA PRO A 53 11.17 -6.25 7.17
C PRO A 53 11.35 -4.73 7.14
N ARG A 54 10.50 -4.04 6.40
CA ARG A 54 10.44 -2.58 6.39
C ARG A 54 9.00 -2.14 6.49
N LYS A 55 8.75 -1.04 7.17
CA LYS A 55 7.43 -0.44 7.25
C LYS A 55 7.11 0.24 5.93
N MET A 56 6.07 -0.23 5.26
CA MET A 56 5.62 0.32 3.98
C MET A 56 4.71 1.52 4.23
N ARG A 57 5.06 2.69 3.68
CA ARG A 57 4.18 3.85 3.66
C ARG A 57 3.29 3.77 2.42
N VAL A 58 1.99 3.78 2.64
CA VAL A 58 0.96 3.72 1.60
C VAL A 58 0.14 5.00 1.65
N ALA A 59 0.10 5.71 0.54
CA ALA A 59 -0.75 6.88 0.35
C ALA A 59 -1.93 6.50 -0.55
N CYS A 60 -3.15 6.76 -0.11
CA CYS A 60 -4.34 6.63 -0.94
C CYS A 60 -4.89 8.02 -1.26
N VAL A 61 -5.16 8.29 -2.51
CA VAL A 61 -5.78 9.55 -2.96
C VAL A 61 -7.29 9.36 -3.00
N GLY A 62 -7.97 9.99 -2.06
CA GLY A 62 -9.41 9.90 -1.86
C GLY A 62 -9.83 8.98 -0.71
N ALA A 63 -10.81 9.42 0.06
CA ALA A 63 -11.44 8.69 1.16
C ALA A 63 -12.91 8.37 0.85
N GLY A 64 -13.23 8.06 -0.41
CA GLY A 64 -14.49 7.47 -0.83
C GLY A 64 -14.54 5.96 -0.56
N ALA A 65 -15.46 5.25 -1.21
CA ALA A 65 -15.63 3.80 -1.05
C ALA A 65 -14.32 3.01 -1.20
N SER A 66 -13.48 3.37 -2.19
CA SER A 66 -12.20 2.69 -2.45
C SER A 66 -11.21 2.87 -1.30
N GLY A 67 -11.06 4.10 -0.79
CA GLY A 67 -10.17 4.40 0.35
C GLY A 67 -10.62 3.69 1.63
N LEU A 68 -11.93 3.70 1.91
CA LEU A 68 -12.51 2.99 3.05
C LEU A 68 -12.28 1.48 2.97
N CYS A 69 -12.51 0.89 1.78
CA CYS A 69 -12.24 -0.52 1.52
C CYS A 69 -10.77 -0.87 1.74
N LEU A 70 -9.86 -0.03 1.23
CA LEU A 70 -8.42 -0.21 1.39
C LEU A 70 -8.03 -0.24 2.87
N ALA A 71 -8.48 0.76 3.65
CA ALA A 71 -8.19 0.84 5.08
C ALA A 71 -8.67 -0.41 5.82
N TYR A 72 -9.90 -0.85 5.57
CA TYR A 72 -10.46 -2.06 6.14
C TYR A 72 -9.66 -3.32 5.80
N LYS A 73 -9.27 -3.47 4.53
CA LYS A 73 -8.53 -4.64 4.07
C LYS A 73 -7.11 -4.68 4.63
N MET A 74 -6.43 -3.55 4.66
CA MET A 74 -5.07 -3.47 5.23
C MET A 74 -5.05 -3.85 6.71
N GLU A 75 -6.01 -3.35 7.50
CA GLU A 75 -6.13 -3.68 8.93
C GLU A 75 -6.33 -5.18 9.19
N ARG A 76 -7.01 -5.88 8.29
CA ARG A 76 -7.38 -7.29 8.48
C ARG A 76 -6.45 -8.28 7.83
N MET A 77 -5.75 -7.87 6.78
CA MET A 77 -4.99 -8.79 5.92
C MET A 77 -3.48 -8.61 6.03
N LEU A 78 -3.02 -7.47 6.55
CA LEU A 78 -1.60 -7.20 6.66
C LEU A 78 -1.12 -7.25 8.11
N GLU A 79 0.13 -7.65 8.28
CA GLU A 79 0.76 -7.76 9.60
C GLU A 79 0.82 -6.38 10.29
N PRO A 80 0.31 -6.26 11.53
CA PRO A 80 0.37 -5.01 12.29
C PRO A 80 1.81 -4.47 12.41
N GLY A 81 1.99 -3.18 12.16
CA GLY A 81 3.30 -2.52 12.24
C GLY A 81 4.15 -2.64 10.97
N SER A 82 3.78 -3.48 10.00
CA SER A 82 4.49 -3.60 8.72
C SER A 82 4.13 -2.51 7.72
N TRP A 83 3.10 -1.71 8.00
CA TRP A 83 2.61 -0.67 7.10
C TRP A 83 2.15 0.58 7.86
N GLU A 84 1.98 1.64 7.10
CA GLU A 84 1.40 2.92 7.51
C GLU A 84 0.53 3.41 6.34
N LEU A 85 -0.73 3.75 6.62
CA LEU A 85 -1.67 4.23 5.62
C LEU A 85 -2.05 5.68 5.90
N THR A 86 -2.11 6.49 4.85
CA THR A 86 -2.75 7.80 4.88
C THR A 86 -3.73 7.90 3.71
N LEU A 87 -4.99 8.18 4.01
CA LEU A 87 -6.02 8.52 3.03
C LEU A 87 -6.07 10.05 2.92
N PHE A 88 -5.58 10.60 1.83
CA PHE A 88 -5.64 12.05 1.56
C PHE A 88 -6.98 12.37 0.92
N GLU A 89 -7.78 13.19 1.60
CA GLU A 89 -9.09 13.62 1.11
C GLU A 89 -9.14 15.15 0.99
N LYS A 90 -9.49 15.64 -0.20
CA LYS A 90 -9.57 17.07 -0.49
C LYS A 90 -10.71 17.77 0.26
N ASN A 91 -11.76 17.05 0.58
CA ASN A 91 -12.95 17.56 1.24
C ASN A 91 -12.79 17.62 2.78
N PRO A 92 -13.61 18.41 3.47
CA PRO A 92 -13.62 18.47 4.94
C PRO A 92 -14.17 17.22 5.59
N THR A 93 -14.79 16.33 4.82
CA THR A 93 -15.22 15.00 5.24
C THR A 93 -15.02 14.00 4.11
N PHE A 94 -15.30 12.75 4.34
CA PHE A 94 -15.12 11.64 3.42
C PHE A 94 -16.47 11.15 2.88
N GLY A 95 -16.45 10.20 1.94
CA GLY A 95 -17.66 9.64 1.31
C GLY A 95 -17.64 9.73 -0.22
N GLY A 96 -16.71 10.52 -0.78
CA GLY A 96 -16.52 10.65 -2.23
C GLY A 96 -17.78 11.17 -2.92
N THR A 97 -18.28 10.40 -3.88
CA THR A 97 -19.51 10.73 -4.66
C THR A 97 -20.69 11.13 -3.78
N TRP A 98 -20.88 10.47 -2.65
CA TRP A 98 -22.05 10.67 -1.80
C TRP A 98 -21.95 11.87 -0.88
N TYR A 99 -20.76 12.36 -0.64
CA TYR A 99 -20.53 13.65 -0.03
C TYR A 99 -20.63 14.81 -1.04
N GLU A 100 -20.05 14.61 -2.24
CA GLU A 100 -19.96 15.69 -3.25
C GLU A 100 -21.30 15.97 -3.97
N ASN A 101 -22.15 14.96 -4.11
CA ASN A 101 -23.40 15.07 -4.84
C ASN A 101 -24.58 15.21 -3.86
N THR A 102 -25.07 16.43 -3.71
CA THR A 102 -26.15 16.80 -2.77
C THR A 102 -27.37 17.41 -3.45
N TYR A 103 -27.51 17.26 -4.78
CA TYR A 103 -28.65 17.77 -5.53
C TYR A 103 -29.94 17.01 -5.18
N PRO A 104 -31.12 17.67 -5.29
CA PRO A 104 -32.40 17.03 -5.00
C PRO A 104 -32.62 15.77 -5.84
N GLY A 105 -33.00 14.68 -5.18
CA GLY A 105 -33.27 13.39 -5.84
C GLY A 105 -32.04 12.52 -6.11
N VAL A 106 -30.86 12.91 -5.63
CA VAL A 106 -29.67 12.04 -5.74
C VAL A 106 -29.92 10.72 -5.01
N ALA A 107 -29.73 9.62 -5.73
CA ALA A 107 -29.93 8.27 -5.24
C ALA A 107 -29.01 7.31 -6.01
N CYS A 108 -28.83 6.08 -5.52
CA CYS A 108 -28.16 5.07 -6.32
C CYS A 108 -29.04 4.62 -7.50
N ASP A 109 -28.39 4.26 -8.59
CA ASP A 109 -28.99 3.79 -9.84
C ASP A 109 -29.04 2.25 -9.94
N ILE A 110 -28.60 1.58 -8.89
CA ILE A 110 -28.67 0.13 -8.72
C ILE A 110 -29.38 -0.20 -7.39
N PRO A 111 -29.93 -1.42 -7.21
CA PRO A 111 -30.55 -1.82 -5.95
C PRO A 111 -29.61 -1.61 -4.76
N SER A 112 -30.08 -0.96 -3.72
CA SER A 112 -29.27 -0.52 -2.57
C SER A 112 -28.51 -1.68 -1.89
N HIS A 113 -29.10 -2.88 -1.87
CA HIS A 113 -28.47 -4.06 -1.31
C HIS A 113 -27.23 -4.53 -2.08
N LEU A 114 -27.07 -4.10 -3.34
CA LEU A 114 -25.88 -4.32 -4.14
C LEU A 114 -24.85 -3.19 -3.98
N TYR A 115 -25.29 -2.05 -3.44
CA TYR A 115 -24.45 -0.86 -3.24
C TYR A 115 -23.84 -0.82 -1.84
N THR A 116 -23.32 -1.96 -1.41
CA THR A 116 -22.65 -2.13 -0.12
C THR A 116 -21.35 -2.91 -0.30
N PHE A 117 -20.47 -2.83 0.67
CA PHE A 117 -19.35 -3.77 0.71
C PHE A 117 -19.89 -5.18 0.97
N SER A 118 -19.47 -6.16 0.16
CA SER A 118 -19.92 -7.55 0.29
C SER A 118 -19.59 -8.17 1.65
N PHE A 119 -18.59 -7.63 2.33
CA PHE A 119 -18.13 -8.06 3.67
C PHE A 119 -18.74 -7.25 4.82
N ASP A 120 -19.56 -6.22 4.51
CA ASP A 120 -20.27 -5.40 5.51
C ASP A 120 -21.62 -4.92 4.92
N PRO A 121 -22.55 -5.86 4.67
CA PRO A 121 -23.84 -5.54 4.04
C PRO A 121 -24.74 -4.75 4.97
N ASN A 122 -25.54 -3.84 4.39
CA ASN A 122 -26.62 -3.17 5.10
C ASN A 122 -27.98 -3.81 4.72
N PRO A 123 -28.62 -4.57 5.62
CA PRO A 123 -29.95 -5.15 5.35
C PRO A 123 -31.11 -4.18 5.57
N LYS A 124 -30.86 -2.95 6.04
CA LYS A 124 -31.90 -2.02 6.54
C LYS A 124 -32.05 -0.78 5.66
N TRP A 125 -31.85 -0.93 4.34
CA TRP A 125 -32.11 0.17 3.41
C TRP A 125 -33.58 0.57 3.43
N SER A 126 -33.86 1.89 3.49
CA SER A 126 -35.22 2.42 3.52
C SER A 126 -35.92 2.31 2.15
N HIS A 127 -35.14 2.28 1.05
CA HIS A 127 -35.65 2.24 -0.31
C HIS A 127 -34.87 1.22 -1.16
N TYR A 128 -35.52 0.75 -2.23
CA TYR A 128 -34.88 -0.11 -3.22
C TYR A 128 -33.71 0.59 -3.92
N PHE A 129 -33.85 1.89 -4.16
CA PHE A 129 -32.82 2.82 -4.59
C PHE A 129 -32.64 3.86 -3.47
N ALA A 130 -31.65 3.66 -2.61
CA ALA A 130 -31.41 4.53 -1.46
C ALA A 130 -30.97 5.93 -1.88
N HIS A 131 -31.40 6.93 -1.15
CA HIS A 131 -30.99 8.31 -1.35
C HIS A 131 -29.53 8.53 -0.93
N GLY A 132 -28.89 9.57 -1.49
CA GLY A 132 -27.48 9.86 -1.28
C GLY A 132 -27.09 10.05 0.17
N ASP A 133 -27.97 10.68 0.98
CA ASP A 133 -27.75 10.88 2.41
C ASP A 133 -27.74 9.57 3.22
N GLU A 134 -28.55 8.59 2.81
CA GLU A 134 -28.55 7.28 3.44
C GLU A 134 -27.29 6.47 3.08
N ILE A 135 -26.81 6.59 1.83
CA ILE A 135 -25.59 5.96 1.39
C ILE A 135 -24.38 6.62 2.07
N GLN A 136 -24.37 7.94 2.19
CA GLN A 136 -23.33 8.65 2.94
C GLN A 136 -23.25 8.16 4.38
N ARG A 137 -24.41 8.03 5.07
CA ARG A 137 -24.47 7.48 6.43
C ARG A 137 -23.94 6.05 6.51
N TYR A 138 -24.22 5.21 5.51
CA TYR A 138 -23.66 3.87 5.47
C TYR A 138 -22.13 3.88 5.48
N PHE A 139 -21.47 4.77 4.70
CA PHE A 139 -20.03 4.90 4.69
C PHE A 139 -19.47 5.50 5.99
N GLU A 140 -20.19 6.44 6.59
CA GLU A 140 -19.82 7.01 7.89
C GLU A 140 -19.87 5.94 8.99
N ASP A 141 -20.96 5.20 9.08
CA ASP A 141 -21.14 4.09 10.01
C ASP A 141 -20.08 2.99 9.79
N PHE A 142 -19.76 2.69 8.54
CA PHE A 142 -18.69 1.76 8.18
C PHE A 142 -17.34 2.25 8.73
N ALA A 143 -16.99 3.50 8.46
CA ALA A 143 -15.72 4.08 8.91
C ALA A 143 -15.60 4.07 10.45
N ASP A 144 -16.70 4.34 11.15
CA ASP A 144 -16.73 4.34 12.61
C ASP A 144 -16.62 2.92 13.19
N ARG A 145 -17.41 1.97 12.68
CA ARG A 145 -17.34 0.57 13.12
C ARG A 145 -15.96 -0.05 12.93
N HIS A 146 -15.27 0.32 11.87
CA HIS A 146 -13.97 -0.27 11.52
C HIS A 146 -12.78 0.63 11.84
N GLY A 147 -13.01 1.78 12.49
CA GLY A 147 -11.94 2.69 12.94
C GLY A 147 -11.11 3.29 11.80
N SER A 148 -11.70 3.44 10.60
CA SER A 148 -10.96 3.91 9.41
C SER A 148 -10.62 5.39 9.45
N ARG A 149 -11.31 6.19 10.28
CA ARG A 149 -11.07 7.65 10.40
C ARG A 149 -9.64 7.99 10.81
N LYS A 150 -8.98 7.14 11.59
CA LYS A 150 -7.59 7.34 12.03
C LYS A 150 -6.57 7.44 10.89
N TYR A 151 -6.92 6.97 9.70
CA TYR A 151 -6.07 7.01 8.52
C TYR A 151 -6.31 8.23 7.64
N MET A 152 -7.37 9.01 7.91
CA MET A 152 -7.80 10.11 7.03
C MET A 152 -7.05 11.40 7.35
N LYS A 153 -6.59 12.06 6.30
CA LYS A 153 -6.11 13.43 6.32
C LYS A 153 -7.03 14.25 5.42
N LEU A 154 -8.04 14.84 6.06
CA LEU A 154 -9.07 15.64 5.40
C LEU A 154 -8.51 17.03 5.00
N ASN A 155 -9.26 17.77 4.18
CA ASN A 155 -8.85 19.07 3.63
C ASN A 155 -7.46 19.04 2.97
N THR A 156 -7.04 17.88 2.47
CA THR A 156 -5.70 17.69 1.93
C THR A 156 -5.80 17.09 0.53
N LYS A 157 -5.47 17.90 -0.47
CA LYS A 157 -5.46 17.50 -1.88
C LYS A 157 -4.07 17.00 -2.28
N VAL A 158 -3.99 15.85 -2.91
CA VAL A 158 -2.78 15.43 -3.63
C VAL A 158 -2.78 16.15 -4.98
N VAL A 159 -1.88 17.14 -5.12
CA VAL A 159 -1.77 17.95 -6.34
C VAL A 159 -0.92 17.23 -7.38
N LYS A 160 0.11 16.52 -6.93
CA LYS A 160 1.06 15.83 -7.79
C LYS A 160 1.59 14.59 -7.09
N ALA A 161 1.76 13.52 -7.85
CA ALA A 161 2.50 12.33 -7.45
C ALA A 161 3.51 12.01 -8.56
N ARG A 162 4.79 11.87 -8.22
CA ARG A 162 5.86 11.54 -9.16
C ARG A 162 6.72 10.44 -8.58
N TRP A 163 6.91 9.39 -9.38
CA TRP A 163 7.85 8.33 -9.05
C TRP A 163 9.29 8.82 -9.13
N ASP A 164 10.08 8.40 -8.19
CA ASP A 164 11.52 8.63 -8.11
C ASP A 164 12.23 7.29 -8.25
N ASP A 165 12.98 7.14 -9.34
CA ASP A 165 13.68 5.89 -9.63
C ASP A 165 14.89 5.66 -8.73
N ASP A 166 15.54 6.74 -8.29
CA ASP A 166 16.75 6.67 -7.47
C ASP A 166 16.42 6.20 -6.04
N ASP A 167 15.37 6.78 -5.45
CA ASP A 167 14.94 6.45 -4.10
C ASP A 167 13.86 5.36 -4.05
N SER A 168 13.32 4.97 -5.20
CA SER A 168 12.21 3.99 -5.32
C SER A 168 11.01 4.34 -4.46
N VAL A 169 10.56 5.59 -4.55
CA VAL A 169 9.43 6.14 -3.82
C VAL A 169 8.58 7.07 -4.70
N TRP A 170 7.36 7.31 -4.27
CA TRP A 170 6.50 8.35 -4.80
C TRP A 170 6.70 9.65 -4.02
N ASN A 171 7.15 10.69 -4.67
CA ASN A 171 7.16 12.06 -4.15
C ASN A 171 5.79 12.69 -4.39
N LEU A 172 5.16 13.17 -3.32
CA LEU A 172 3.84 13.78 -3.33
C LEU A 172 3.94 15.28 -3.09
N THR A 173 3.16 16.06 -3.83
CA THR A 173 2.88 17.46 -3.49
C THR A 173 1.46 17.50 -2.96
N LEU A 174 1.31 17.94 -1.73
CA LEU A 174 0.05 18.06 -1.01
C LEU A 174 -0.33 19.53 -0.87
N GLU A 175 -1.63 19.82 -0.85
CA GLU A 175 -2.18 21.16 -0.66
C GLU A 175 -3.28 21.15 0.39
N ASP A 176 -3.14 22.00 1.40
CA ASP A 176 -4.22 22.28 2.33
C ASP A 176 -5.36 23.02 1.63
N GLN A 177 -6.57 22.49 1.69
CA GLN A 177 -7.70 23.08 0.96
C GLN A 177 -8.27 24.35 1.62
N ILE A 178 -7.87 24.64 2.87
CA ILE A 178 -8.26 25.82 3.62
C ILE A 178 -7.23 26.95 3.42
N THR A 179 -5.96 26.68 3.74
CA THR A 179 -4.88 27.68 3.69
C THR A 179 -4.24 27.83 2.31
N LYS A 180 -4.41 26.82 1.44
CA LYS A 180 -3.75 26.69 0.13
C LYS A 180 -2.23 26.55 0.21
N GLU A 181 -1.70 26.32 1.39
CA GLU A 181 -0.29 26.01 1.56
C GLU A 181 0.03 24.63 0.97
N GLN A 182 1.19 24.54 0.34
CA GLN A 182 1.66 23.28 -0.24
C GLN A 182 2.88 22.78 0.52
N TRP A 183 2.98 21.46 0.66
CA TRP A 183 4.15 20.79 1.23
C TRP A 183 4.42 19.47 0.50
N SER A 184 5.60 18.94 0.72
CA SER A 184 6.00 17.65 0.16
C SER A 184 5.83 16.53 1.18
N ASP A 185 5.45 15.36 0.69
CA ASP A 185 5.42 14.09 1.41
C ASP A 185 5.87 12.98 0.45
N TRP A 186 5.98 11.75 0.94
CA TRP A 186 6.39 10.63 0.12
C TRP A 186 5.72 9.32 0.56
N ALA A 187 5.66 8.35 -0.34
CA ALA A 187 5.15 7.02 -0.04
C ALA A 187 5.86 5.96 -0.89
N HIS A 188 5.93 4.72 -0.38
CA HIS A 188 6.41 3.59 -1.16
C HIS A 188 5.37 3.14 -2.19
N CYS A 189 4.09 3.30 -1.87
CA CYS A 189 2.98 2.92 -2.74
C CYS A 189 1.93 4.02 -2.75
N VAL A 190 1.42 4.35 -3.94
CA VAL A 190 0.28 5.26 -4.13
C VAL A 190 -0.87 4.49 -4.72
N VAL A 191 -2.03 4.57 -4.06
CA VAL A 191 -3.29 3.99 -4.54
C VAL A 191 -4.17 5.13 -5.02
N ASN A 192 -4.59 5.07 -6.28
CA ASN A 192 -5.55 6.01 -6.83
C ASN A 192 -6.97 5.56 -6.48
N GLY A 193 -7.59 6.27 -5.54
CA GLY A 193 -8.97 6.09 -5.09
C GLY A 193 -9.86 7.30 -5.37
N THR A 194 -9.50 8.13 -6.37
CA THR A 194 -10.22 9.39 -6.68
C THR A 194 -11.63 9.20 -7.22
N GLY A 195 -11.95 8.01 -7.70
CA GLY A 195 -13.16 7.77 -8.48
C GLY A 195 -13.00 8.19 -9.95
N THR A 196 -14.10 8.25 -10.65
CA THR A 196 -14.22 8.66 -12.08
C THR A 196 -14.83 10.04 -12.19
#